data_d1e2026bbd6edd2c5d5f60e831172c23
#
_entry.id   d1e2026bbd6edd2c5d5f60e831172c23
#
_cell.length_a   1.000
_cell.length_b   1.000
_cell.length_c   1.000
_cell.angle_alpha   90.00
_cell.angle_beta   90.00
_cell.angle_gamma   90.00
#
_symmetry.space_group_name_H-M   'P 1'
#
loop_
_entity.id
_entity.type
_entity.pdbx_description
1 polymer ?
#
loop_
_entity_poly.entity_id
_entity_poly.type
_entity_poly.pdbx_seq_one_letter_code
_entity_poly.pdbx_strand_id
1 'polypeptide(L)'
;MPLIFGVVYGCRKIKTKAARMKGRGRATGNFSASNKIGEGGFGPVYKGVLDDGREIAVKRLSETSQQGLDEFKNEVICIAKLQHRNLVKLLGYCIHQNELIMIYEYMLNKSLDFFLFDETKSLMLDWPQRFNIIQGMARGILYLHQDSRLQIIHRDLKAANILPDSDMNPKISDFGLARNFVGHDTVAKTKKVVGTHGYISPEYAVYGRFSIKSDVFSFGVIVLETVSGMRNREFVHEDHSDNLLGHAWRLYIEG
;
A
#
# COMPACT_ATOMS: atom_id res chain seq x y z
N MET A 1 3.51 -26.05 10.69
CA MET A 1 2.10 -25.86 11.14
C MET A 1 1.87 -25.17 12.50
N PRO A 2 2.83 -24.97 13.41
CA PRO A 2 2.55 -24.30 14.71
C PRO A 2 2.42 -22.76 14.64
N LEU A 3 2.99 -22.08 13.63
CA LEU A 3 2.96 -20.60 13.52
C LEU A 3 1.59 -20.00 13.21
N ILE A 4 0.70 -20.74 12.56
CA ILE A 4 -0.67 -20.29 12.25
C ILE A 4 -1.52 -20.22 13.53
N PHE A 5 -1.29 -21.10 14.50
CA PHE A 5 -2.01 -21.09 15.78
C PHE A 5 -1.61 -19.91 16.68
N GLY A 6 -0.33 -19.51 16.67
CA GLY A 6 0.17 -18.38 17.48
C GLY A 6 -0.37 -17.02 17.04
N VAL A 7 -0.47 -16.78 15.73
CA VAL A 7 -1.05 -15.54 15.17
C VAL A 7 -2.56 -15.47 15.45
N VAL A 8 -3.24 -16.60 15.41
CA VAL A 8 -4.67 -16.70 15.77
C VAL A 8 -4.91 -16.39 17.26
N TYR A 9 -3.99 -16.73 18.15
CA TYR A 9 -4.15 -16.50 19.61
C TYR A 9 -3.91 -15.02 20.01
N GLY A 10 -2.96 -14.32 19.37
CA GLY A 10 -2.68 -12.90 19.62
C GLY A 10 -3.77 -11.94 19.13
N CYS A 11 -4.58 -12.36 18.17
CA CYS A 11 -5.66 -11.56 17.57
C CYS A 11 -7.05 -11.74 18.22
N ARG A 12 -7.16 -12.36 19.39
CA ARG A 12 -8.45 -12.54 20.07
C ARG A 12 -9.23 -11.24 20.29
N LYS A 13 -8.56 -10.09 20.49
CA LYS A 13 -9.22 -8.78 20.60
C LYS A 13 -9.78 -8.24 19.27
N ILE A 14 -9.15 -8.60 18.15
CA ILE A 14 -9.66 -8.23 16.80
C ILE A 14 -10.78 -9.18 16.38
N LYS A 15 -10.67 -10.50 16.72
CA LYS A 15 -11.73 -11.49 16.49
C LYS A 15 -13.07 -11.15 17.14
N THR A 16 -13.09 -10.53 18.31
CA THR A 16 -14.34 -10.25 19.04
C THR A 16 -15.16 -9.14 18.36
N LYS A 17 -14.53 -8.21 17.62
CA LYS A 17 -15.28 -7.23 16.81
C LYS A 17 -15.69 -7.78 15.44
N ALA A 18 -14.86 -8.58 14.80
CA ALA A 18 -15.17 -9.24 13.53
C ALA A 18 -16.20 -10.40 13.69
N ALA A 19 -16.19 -11.13 14.80
CA ALA A 19 -17.14 -12.22 15.07
C ALA A 19 -18.58 -11.73 15.28
N ARG A 20 -18.81 -10.45 15.60
CA ARG A 20 -20.15 -9.83 15.62
C ARG A 20 -20.70 -9.54 14.21
N MET A 21 -19.92 -9.70 13.15
CA MET A 21 -20.38 -9.56 11.76
C MET A 21 -21.12 -10.81 11.29
N LYS A 22 -22.26 -11.16 11.92
CA LYS A 22 -23.23 -12.15 11.46
C LYS A 22 -23.98 -11.74 10.15
N GLY A 23 -23.52 -10.66 9.46
CA GLY A 23 -24.09 -10.16 8.23
C GLY A 23 -23.01 -9.82 7.20
N ARG A 24 -22.20 -10.79 6.76
CA ARG A 24 -21.01 -10.61 5.90
C ARG A 24 -21.26 -9.89 4.58
N GLY A 25 -22.44 -10.02 4.02
CA GLY A 25 -22.87 -9.25 2.86
C GLY A 25 -23.56 -7.92 3.21
N ARG A 26 -24.05 -7.75 4.45
CA ARG A 26 -24.84 -6.56 4.82
C ARG A 26 -24.07 -5.26 4.66
N ALA A 27 -22.87 -5.19 5.22
CA ALA A 27 -22.06 -3.97 5.21
C ALA A 27 -21.71 -3.50 3.79
N THR A 28 -21.53 -4.42 2.84
CA THR A 28 -21.14 -4.13 1.45
C THR A 28 -22.30 -4.33 0.44
N GLY A 29 -23.53 -4.56 0.90
CA GLY A 29 -24.64 -4.92 0.04
C GLY A 29 -24.37 -6.20 -0.76
N ASN A 30 -23.86 -7.24 -0.11
CA ASN A 30 -23.42 -8.51 -0.72
C ASN A 30 -22.36 -8.33 -1.81
N PHE A 31 -21.39 -7.44 -1.58
CA PHE A 31 -20.35 -7.10 -2.56
C PHE A 31 -20.94 -6.60 -3.89
N SER A 32 -21.98 -5.77 -3.80
CA SER A 32 -22.63 -5.18 -4.96
C SER A 32 -21.60 -4.40 -5.81
N ALA A 33 -21.74 -4.49 -7.13
CA ALA A 33 -20.91 -3.73 -8.07
C ALA A 33 -21.01 -2.20 -7.83
N SER A 34 -22.14 -1.70 -7.34
CA SER A 34 -22.32 -0.29 -6.98
C SER A 34 -21.44 0.16 -5.80
N ASN A 35 -21.01 -0.77 -4.96
CA ASN A 35 -20.15 -0.51 -3.81
C ASN A 35 -18.67 -0.82 -4.10
N LYS A 36 -18.32 -1.26 -5.31
CA LYS A 36 -16.94 -1.50 -5.72
C LYS A 36 -16.23 -0.15 -5.89
N ILE A 37 -15.16 0.06 -5.12
CA ILE A 37 -14.37 1.31 -5.10
C ILE A 37 -13.00 1.16 -5.74
N GLY A 38 -12.56 -0.07 -6.01
CA GLY A 38 -11.29 -0.35 -6.67
C GLY A 38 -11.13 -1.83 -6.96
N GLU A 39 -10.15 -2.14 -7.80
CA GLU A 39 -9.69 -3.49 -8.07
C GLU A 39 -8.18 -3.43 -8.32
N GLY A 40 -7.42 -4.18 -7.56
CA GLY A 40 -5.98 -4.34 -7.74
C GLY A 40 -5.63 -5.75 -8.13
N GLY A 41 -4.35 -6.04 -8.31
CA GLY A 41 -3.84 -7.39 -8.57
C GLY A 41 -4.21 -8.42 -7.49
N PHE A 42 -4.70 -7.96 -6.37
CA PHE A 42 -5.03 -8.75 -5.17
C PHE A 42 -6.54 -8.93 -4.94
N GLY A 43 -7.35 -8.43 -5.84
CA GLY A 43 -8.80 -8.56 -5.79
C GLY A 43 -9.56 -7.25 -5.62
N PRO A 44 -10.90 -7.31 -5.69
CA PRO A 44 -11.76 -6.14 -5.61
C PRO A 44 -11.86 -5.59 -4.18
N VAL A 45 -12.01 -4.26 -4.09
CA VAL A 45 -12.25 -3.52 -2.85
C VAL A 45 -13.63 -2.88 -2.90
N TYR A 46 -14.39 -3.03 -1.83
CA TYR A 46 -15.76 -2.52 -1.71
C TYR A 46 -15.87 -1.55 -0.55
N LYS A 47 -16.65 -0.49 -0.74
CA LYS A 47 -17.14 0.34 0.34
C LYS A 47 -18.17 -0.43 1.15
N GLY A 48 -18.11 -0.31 2.46
CA GLY A 48 -19.11 -0.86 3.38
C GLY A 48 -19.47 0.12 4.47
N VAL A 49 -20.61 -0.11 5.12
CA VAL A 49 -21.04 0.64 6.28
C VAL A 49 -21.38 -0.34 7.41
N LEU A 50 -20.78 -0.14 8.58
CA LEU A 50 -21.06 -0.94 9.76
C LEU A 50 -22.40 -0.53 10.41
N ASP A 51 -22.93 -1.38 11.29
CA ASP A 51 -24.18 -1.11 12.01
C ASP A 51 -24.14 0.17 12.88
N ASP A 52 -22.93 0.63 13.23
CA ASP A 52 -22.68 1.87 13.98
C ASP A 52 -22.50 3.10 13.06
N GLY A 53 -22.71 2.96 11.75
CA GLY A 53 -22.62 4.02 10.75
C GLY A 53 -21.20 4.29 10.25
N ARG A 54 -20.17 3.60 10.76
CA ARG A 54 -18.80 3.80 10.28
C ARG A 54 -18.61 3.22 8.89
N GLU A 55 -18.00 4.02 8.00
CA GLU A 55 -17.58 3.59 6.69
C GLU A 55 -16.29 2.75 6.78
N ILE A 56 -16.22 1.70 5.96
CA ILE A 56 -15.08 0.78 5.89
C ILE A 56 -14.76 0.46 4.42
N ALA A 57 -13.52 0.05 4.17
CA ALA A 57 -13.11 -0.56 2.92
C ALA A 57 -12.90 -2.08 3.13
N VAL A 58 -13.48 -2.90 2.26
CA VAL A 58 -13.45 -4.36 2.37
C VAL A 58 -12.77 -4.92 1.13
N LYS A 59 -11.55 -5.45 1.31
CA LYS A 59 -10.78 -6.13 0.27
C LYS A 59 -11.10 -7.62 0.32
N ARG A 60 -11.58 -8.17 -0.82
CA ARG A 60 -11.96 -9.57 -0.95
C ARG A 60 -10.96 -10.30 -1.83
N LEU A 61 -10.31 -11.31 -1.28
CA LEU A 61 -9.32 -12.14 -1.96
C LEU A 61 -9.87 -13.55 -2.18
N SER A 62 -9.46 -14.19 -3.26
CA SER A 62 -9.79 -15.60 -3.50
C SER A 62 -8.74 -16.50 -2.83
N GLU A 63 -9.19 -17.46 -2.03
CA GLU A 63 -8.33 -18.49 -1.42
C GLU A 63 -7.83 -19.51 -2.45
N THR A 64 -8.45 -19.57 -3.64
CA THR A 64 -8.09 -20.53 -4.69
C THR A 64 -6.71 -20.25 -5.32
N SER A 65 -6.17 -19.03 -5.16
CA SER A 65 -4.82 -18.71 -5.60
C SER A 65 -3.83 -18.78 -4.43
N GLN A 66 -2.75 -19.54 -4.60
CA GLN A 66 -1.66 -19.58 -3.60
C GLN A 66 -1.10 -18.18 -3.34
N GLN A 67 -1.04 -17.35 -4.37
CA GLN A 67 -0.57 -15.97 -4.27
C GLN A 67 -1.49 -15.13 -3.36
N GLY A 68 -2.81 -15.23 -3.51
CA GLY A 68 -3.77 -14.50 -2.65
C GLY A 68 -3.67 -14.90 -1.18
N LEU A 69 -3.44 -16.19 -0.90
CA LEU A 69 -3.24 -16.68 0.46
C LEU A 69 -1.94 -16.14 1.09
N ASP A 70 -0.84 -16.11 0.33
CA ASP A 70 0.45 -15.62 0.81
C ASP A 70 0.41 -14.11 1.06
N GLU A 71 -0.25 -13.34 0.19
CA GLU A 71 -0.47 -11.91 0.35
C GLU A 71 -1.34 -11.59 1.56
N PHE A 72 -2.46 -12.31 1.71
CA PHE A 72 -3.31 -12.18 2.91
C PHE A 72 -2.52 -12.41 4.20
N LYS A 73 -1.73 -13.48 4.26
CA LYS A 73 -0.89 -13.79 5.42
C LYS A 73 0.13 -12.68 5.68
N ASN A 74 0.82 -12.22 4.64
CA ASN A 74 1.81 -11.16 4.76
C ASN A 74 1.15 -9.86 5.26
N GLU A 75 0.05 -9.48 4.66
CA GLU A 75 -0.64 -8.23 5.01
C GLU A 75 -1.15 -8.29 6.45
N VAL A 76 -1.79 -9.38 6.88
CA VAL A 76 -2.25 -9.53 8.27
C VAL A 76 -1.08 -9.55 9.25
N ILE A 77 0.02 -10.25 8.94
CA ILE A 77 1.18 -10.32 9.84
C ILE A 77 1.87 -8.96 9.97
N CYS A 78 2.03 -8.25 8.86
CA CYS A 78 2.72 -6.96 8.85
C CYS A 78 1.84 -5.84 9.45
N ILE A 79 0.64 -5.61 8.88
CA ILE A 79 -0.15 -4.42 9.21
C ILE A 79 -0.93 -4.54 10.53
N ALA A 80 -1.32 -5.75 10.97
CA ALA A 80 -2.14 -5.91 12.17
C ALA A 80 -1.45 -5.46 13.46
N LYS A 81 -0.12 -5.36 13.46
CA LYS A 81 0.72 -4.93 14.58
C LYS A 81 1.19 -3.48 14.47
N LEU A 82 0.96 -2.85 13.32
CA LEU A 82 1.41 -1.50 13.05
C LEU A 82 0.29 -0.49 13.35
N GLN A 83 0.68 0.60 13.99
CA GLN A 83 -0.20 1.73 14.24
C GLN A 83 0.59 3.02 14.03
N HIS A 84 0.30 3.70 12.93
CA HIS A 84 0.91 4.98 12.61
C HIS A 84 -0.07 5.84 11.81
N ARG A 85 -0.02 7.16 12.01
CA ARG A 85 -0.93 8.11 11.35
C ARG A 85 -0.83 8.10 9.82
N ASN A 86 0.34 7.76 9.29
CA ASN A 86 0.61 7.67 7.85
C ASN A 86 0.57 6.23 7.31
N LEU A 87 -0.09 5.31 7.99
CA LEU A 87 -0.40 3.96 7.52
C LEU A 87 -1.91 3.72 7.57
N VAL A 88 -2.45 3.04 6.55
CA VAL A 88 -3.85 2.62 6.55
C VAL A 88 -4.08 1.58 7.65
N LYS A 89 -5.13 1.78 8.44
CA LYS A 89 -5.43 0.93 9.59
C LYS A 89 -6.24 -0.29 9.18
N LEU A 90 -5.71 -1.48 9.47
CA LEU A 90 -6.47 -2.72 9.43
C LEU A 90 -7.39 -2.80 10.65
N LEU A 91 -8.70 -2.84 10.41
CA LEU A 91 -9.73 -2.93 11.44
C LEU A 91 -10.05 -4.39 11.82
N GLY A 92 -9.85 -5.30 10.87
CA GLY A 92 -10.07 -6.71 11.09
C GLY A 92 -9.89 -7.55 9.83
N TYR A 93 -10.00 -8.85 9.98
CA TYR A 93 -10.00 -9.78 8.87
C TYR A 93 -10.91 -10.98 9.16
N CYS A 94 -11.33 -11.67 8.10
CA CYS A 94 -12.15 -12.87 8.20
C CYS A 94 -11.67 -13.90 7.18
N ILE A 95 -11.62 -15.15 7.62
CA ILE A 95 -11.39 -16.31 6.76
C ILE A 95 -12.68 -17.14 6.83
N HIS A 96 -13.35 -17.30 5.70
CA HIS A 96 -14.59 -18.08 5.66
C HIS A 96 -14.75 -18.80 4.33
N GLN A 97 -14.96 -20.13 4.43
CA GLN A 97 -15.02 -21.00 3.26
C GLN A 97 -13.76 -20.77 2.39
N ASN A 98 -13.94 -20.31 1.16
CA ASN A 98 -12.86 -20.02 0.22
C ASN A 98 -12.61 -18.51 0.03
N GLU A 99 -12.96 -17.70 1.01
CA GLU A 99 -12.83 -16.24 0.96
C GLU A 99 -11.93 -15.71 2.05
N LEU A 100 -11.01 -14.85 1.67
CA LEU A 100 -10.14 -14.10 2.55
C LEU A 100 -10.56 -12.64 2.49
N ILE A 101 -11.02 -12.11 3.62
CA ILE A 101 -11.58 -10.75 3.68
C ILE A 101 -10.75 -9.93 4.65
N MET A 102 -10.29 -8.75 4.20
CA MET A 102 -9.65 -7.76 5.03
C MET A 102 -10.49 -6.49 5.09
N ILE A 103 -10.55 -5.88 6.26
CA ILE A 103 -11.40 -4.73 6.56
C ILE A 103 -10.49 -3.60 7.03
N TYR A 104 -10.54 -2.48 6.31
CA TYR A 104 -9.72 -1.29 6.58
C TYR A 104 -10.60 -0.08 6.91
N GLU A 105 -9.99 0.95 7.49
CA GLU A 105 -10.58 2.28 7.48
C GLU A 105 -10.87 2.71 6.05
N TYR A 106 -11.99 3.41 5.84
CA TYR A 106 -12.35 3.91 4.51
C TYR A 106 -11.61 5.20 4.21
N MET A 107 -11.02 5.27 3.01
CA MET A 107 -10.28 6.42 2.53
C MET A 107 -11.14 7.13 1.46
N LEU A 108 -11.65 8.32 1.80
CA LEU A 108 -12.60 9.07 0.96
C LEU A 108 -11.96 9.55 -0.35
N ASN A 109 -10.70 9.96 -0.27
CA ASN A 109 -9.99 10.65 -1.36
C ASN A 109 -9.31 9.69 -2.34
N LYS A 110 -9.69 8.38 -2.36
CA LYS A 110 -9.08 7.39 -3.26
C LYS A 110 -7.55 7.33 -3.06
N SER A 111 -6.78 7.33 -4.16
CA SER A 111 -5.32 7.22 -4.15
C SER A 111 -4.65 8.45 -4.75
N LEU A 112 -3.39 8.66 -4.43
CA LEU A 112 -2.62 9.83 -4.85
C LEU A 112 -2.50 9.94 -6.38
N ASP A 113 -2.38 8.81 -7.08
CA ASP A 113 -2.32 8.78 -8.54
C ASP A 113 -3.61 9.32 -9.20
N PHE A 114 -4.75 9.17 -8.52
CA PHE A 114 -6.02 9.75 -8.98
C PHE A 114 -5.99 11.30 -9.03
N PHE A 115 -5.18 11.92 -8.19
CA PHE A 115 -4.99 13.38 -8.21
C PHE A 115 -3.84 13.77 -9.12
N LEU A 116 -2.67 13.14 -8.99
CA LEU A 116 -1.46 13.58 -9.65
C LEU A 116 -1.55 13.57 -11.17
N PHE A 117 -2.22 12.55 -11.73
CA PHE A 117 -2.17 12.25 -13.15
C PHE A 117 -3.47 12.59 -13.91
N ASP A 118 -4.37 13.30 -13.26
CA ASP A 118 -5.56 13.88 -13.89
C ASP A 118 -5.33 15.39 -14.02
N GLU A 119 -5.41 15.92 -15.24
CA GLU A 119 -5.10 17.33 -15.54
C GLU A 119 -5.90 18.33 -14.70
N THR A 120 -7.15 18.01 -14.39
CA THR A 120 -8.02 18.90 -13.60
C THR A 120 -7.80 18.75 -12.11
N LYS A 121 -7.59 17.53 -11.62
CA LYS A 121 -7.42 17.26 -10.19
C LYS A 121 -6.01 17.58 -9.68
N SER A 122 -5.00 17.51 -10.54
CA SER A 122 -3.63 17.88 -10.17
C SER A 122 -3.53 19.36 -9.77
N LEU A 123 -4.39 20.22 -10.30
CA LEU A 123 -4.51 21.62 -9.92
C LEU A 123 -5.08 21.82 -8.51
N MET A 124 -5.79 20.82 -7.96
CA MET A 124 -6.29 20.85 -6.58
C MET A 124 -5.20 20.59 -5.54
N LEU A 125 -4.05 20.04 -5.97
CA LEU A 125 -2.90 19.82 -5.12
C LEU A 125 -1.92 20.99 -5.26
N ASP A 126 -2.05 21.98 -4.40
CA ASP A 126 -1.08 23.06 -4.30
C ASP A 126 0.26 22.57 -3.70
N TRP A 127 1.28 23.43 -3.72
CA TRP A 127 2.60 23.06 -3.21
C TRP A 127 2.60 22.68 -1.73
N PRO A 128 1.95 23.41 -0.81
CA PRO A 128 1.82 23.00 0.59
C PRO A 128 1.25 21.59 0.77
N GLN A 129 0.21 21.23 0.01
CA GLN A 129 -0.39 19.90 0.05
C GLN A 129 0.55 18.81 -0.48
N ARG A 130 1.22 19.05 -1.63
CA ARG A 130 2.23 18.13 -2.18
C ARG A 130 3.36 17.89 -1.16
N PHE A 131 3.84 18.95 -0.54
CA PHE A 131 4.90 18.86 0.46
C PHE A 131 4.45 18.11 1.73
N ASN A 132 3.22 18.36 2.21
CA ASN A 132 2.64 17.59 3.33
C ASN A 132 2.53 16.10 3.00
N ILE A 133 2.12 15.76 1.77
CA ILE A 133 2.05 14.38 1.27
C ILE A 133 3.44 13.74 1.30
N ILE A 134 4.46 14.39 0.74
CA ILE A 134 5.84 13.91 0.75
C ILE A 134 6.34 13.66 2.18
N GLN A 135 6.14 14.62 3.08
CA GLN A 135 6.55 14.49 4.48
C GLN A 135 5.82 13.35 5.21
N GLY A 136 4.52 13.21 4.98
CA GLY A 136 3.74 12.14 5.60
C GLY A 136 4.16 10.75 5.12
N MET A 137 4.43 10.59 3.82
CA MET A 137 5.00 9.36 3.27
C MET A 137 6.35 9.04 3.91
N ALA A 138 7.26 10.03 3.99
CA ALA A 138 8.58 9.85 4.60
C ALA A 138 8.49 9.36 6.05
N ARG A 139 7.57 9.94 6.85
CA ARG A 139 7.32 9.50 8.25
C ARG A 139 6.77 8.07 8.30
N GLY A 140 5.86 7.71 7.40
CA GLY A 140 5.33 6.36 7.31
C GLY A 140 6.40 5.32 6.97
N ILE A 141 7.28 5.63 6.02
CA ILE A 141 8.39 4.77 5.61
C ILE A 141 9.43 4.66 6.73
N LEU A 142 9.79 5.77 7.37
CA LEU A 142 10.70 5.77 8.52
C LEU A 142 10.16 4.88 9.64
N TYR A 143 8.87 5.00 9.96
CA TYR A 143 8.23 4.13 10.95
C TYR A 143 8.34 2.65 10.58
N LEU A 144 8.10 2.27 9.33
CA LEU A 144 8.22 0.89 8.87
C LEU A 144 9.65 0.35 9.00
N HIS A 145 10.65 1.19 8.66
CA HIS A 145 12.04 0.77 8.57
C HIS A 145 12.78 0.79 9.91
N GLN A 146 12.41 1.69 10.84
CA GLN A 146 13.19 1.94 12.06
C GLN A 146 12.36 1.93 13.34
N ASP A 147 11.23 2.66 13.38
CA ASP A 147 10.54 2.93 14.64
C ASP A 147 9.58 1.81 15.05
N SER A 148 9.15 0.97 14.10
CA SER A 148 8.30 -0.17 14.41
C SER A 148 9.12 -1.31 15.03
N ARG A 149 8.46 -2.15 15.85
CA ARG A 149 9.09 -3.35 16.42
C ARG A 149 9.53 -4.36 15.36
N LEU A 150 8.98 -4.23 14.16
CA LEU A 150 9.25 -5.09 13.01
C LEU A 150 9.88 -4.21 11.95
N GLN A 151 11.09 -4.52 11.52
CA GLN A 151 11.68 -3.86 10.36
C GLN A 151 10.99 -4.39 9.10
N ILE A 152 10.14 -3.55 8.48
CA ILE A 152 9.30 -3.96 7.35
C ILE A 152 9.75 -3.24 6.10
N ILE A 153 10.02 -4.01 5.05
CA ILE A 153 10.23 -3.51 3.69
C ILE A 153 8.92 -3.71 2.92
N HIS A 154 8.38 -2.64 2.36
CA HIS A 154 7.07 -2.62 1.71
C HIS A 154 7.09 -3.32 0.35
N ARG A 155 8.09 -3.04 -0.49
CA ARG A 155 8.38 -3.64 -1.81
C ARG A 155 7.40 -3.27 -2.93
N ASP A 156 6.33 -2.53 -2.66
CA ASP A 156 5.38 -2.03 -3.67
C ASP A 156 4.91 -0.61 -3.36
N LEU A 157 5.85 0.28 -3.01
CA LEU A 157 5.54 1.70 -2.87
C LEU A 157 5.32 2.32 -4.26
N LYS A 158 4.15 2.93 -4.43
CA LYS A 158 3.71 3.64 -5.66
C LYS A 158 2.60 4.63 -5.34
N ALA A 159 2.35 5.59 -6.21
CA ALA A 159 1.32 6.61 -6.01
C ALA A 159 -0.09 6.01 -5.78
N ALA A 160 -0.42 4.88 -6.42
CA ALA A 160 -1.69 4.17 -6.23
C ALA A 160 -1.86 3.53 -4.84
N ASN A 161 -0.77 3.31 -4.10
CA ASN A 161 -0.78 2.76 -2.74
C ASN A 161 -0.65 3.84 -1.66
N ILE A 162 -0.70 5.12 -2.03
CA ILE A 162 -0.78 6.25 -1.12
C ILE A 162 -2.21 6.78 -1.13
N LEU A 163 -2.90 6.64 0.00
CA LEU A 163 -4.31 7.03 0.13
C LEU A 163 -4.42 8.26 1.03
N PRO A 164 -4.78 9.44 0.46
CA PRO A 164 -5.03 10.63 1.28
C PRO A 164 -6.31 10.46 2.12
N ASP A 165 -6.26 10.83 3.40
CA ASP A 165 -7.46 10.90 4.25
C ASP A 165 -8.31 12.16 3.94
N SER A 166 -9.38 12.41 4.73
CA SER A 166 -10.25 13.59 4.54
C SER A 166 -9.51 14.92 4.58
N ASP A 167 -8.40 14.99 5.30
CA ASP A 167 -7.58 16.20 5.47
C ASP A 167 -6.35 16.20 4.55
N MET A 168 -6.34 15.33 3.54
CA MET A 168 -5.24 15.14 2.59
C MET A 168 -3.93 14.66 3.23
N ASN A 169 -3.97 14.08 4.45
CA ASN A 169 -2.79 13.42 5.01
C ASN A 169 -2.59 12.05 4.32
N PRO A 170 -1.38 11.74 3.85
CA PRO A 170 -1.13 10.49 3.16
C PRO A 170 -1.07 9.31 4.12
N LYS A 171 -1.63 8.18 3.69
CA LYS A 171 -1.52 6.90 4.36
C LYS A 171 -1.04 5.83 3.39
N ILE A 172 0.04 5.15 3.73
CA ILE A 172 0.59 4.02 2.96
C ILE A 172 -0.33 2.82 3.15
N SER A 173 -0.67 2.15 2.07
CA SER A 173 -1.57 1.00 2.01
C SER A 173 -0.95 -0.18 1.27
N ASP A 174 -1.61 -1.34 1.30
CA ASP A 174 -1.29 -2.54 0.53
C ASP A 174 0.04 -3.22 0.90
N PHE A 175 0.03 -3.93 2.03
CA PHE A 175 1.19 -4.65 2.58
C PHE A 175 1.29 -6.11 2.10
N GLY A 176 0.56 -6.52 1.07
CA GLY A 176 0.54 -7.89 0.56
C GLY A 176 1.90 -8.42 0.13
N LEU A 177 2.76 -7.54 -0.40
CA LEU A 177 4.12 -7.86 -0.81
C LEU A 177 5.18 -7.57 0.26
N ALA A 178 4.80 -7.00 1.40
CA ALA A 178 5.73 -6.60 2.45
C ALA A 178 6.51 -7.78 3.03
N ARG A 179 7.71 -7.51 3.54
CA ARG A 179 8.55 -8.50 4.23
C ARG A 179 9.09 -7.94 5.54
N ASN A 180 8.96 -8.76 6.56
CA ASN A 180 9.58 -8.49 7.86
C ASN A 180 11.02 -9.02 7.86
N PHE A 181 11.96 -8.17 8.24
CA PHE A 181 13.34 -8.55 8.49
C PHE A 181 13.48 -8.99 9.95
N VAL A 182 14.02 -10.18 10.14
CA VAL A 182 14.27 -10.75 11.47
C VAL A 182 15.78 -10.83 11.69
N GLY A 183 16.27 -10.20 12.76
CA GLY A 183 17.69 -10.22 13.11
C GLY A 183 18.47 -9.01 12.53
N HIS A 184 19.78 -9.21 12.30
CA HIS A 184 20.70 -8.16 11.84
C HIS A 184 20.84 -8.07 10.32
N ASP A 185 20.04 -8.82 9.56
CA ASP A 185 20.10 -8.80 8.11
C ASP A 185 19.58 -7.45 7.58
N THR A 186 20.42 -6.74 6.85
CA THR A 186 20.08 -5.47 6.21
C THR A 186 19.65 -5.61 4.75
N VAL A 187 19.91 -6.78 4.14
CA VAL A 187 19.62 -7.11 2.74
C VAL A 187 19.09 -8.53 2.64
N ALA A 188 17.99 -8.72 1.93
CA ALA A 188 17.48 -10.05 1.60
C ALA A 188 17.56 -10.29 0.09
N LYS A 189 17.55 -11.58 -0.30
CA LYS A 189 17.55 -12.01 -1.70
C LYS A 189 16.33 -12.86 -2.00
N THR A 190 15.72 -12.64 -3.15
CA THR A 190 14.60 -13.44 -3.66
C THR A 190 14.85 -13.86 -5.10
N LYS A 191 14.34 -15.05 -5.46
CA LYS A 191 14.30 -15.51 -6.85
C LYS A 191 13.12 -14.93 -7.63
N LYS A 192 12.07 -14.48 -6.93
CA LYS A 192 10.86 -13.90 -7.52
C LYS A 192 10.83 -12.40 -7.18
N VAL A 193 11.20 -11.56 -8.13
CA VAL A 193 11.03 -10.12 -8.04
C VAL A 193 9.53 -9.81 -8.16
N VAL A 194 9.02 -9.00 -7.25
CA VAL A 194 7.62 -8.56 -7.20
C VAL A 194 7.57 -7.06 -6.93
N GLY A 195 6.46 -6.43 -7.26
CA GLY A 195 6.28 -4.99 -7.15
C GLY A 195 5.85 -4.39 -8.49
N THR A 196 5.76 -3.08 -8.55
CA THR A 196 5.27 -2.35 -9.73
C THR A 196 6.44 -1.83 -10.54
N HIS A 197 6.51 -2.21 -11.81
CA HIS A 197 7.55 -1.75 -12.74
C HIS A 197 7.56 -0.21 -12.82
N GLY A 198 8.75 0.38 -12.82
CA GLY A 198 8.95 1.84 -12.79
C GLY A 198 9.21 2.39 -11.38
N TYR A 199 8.89 1.61 -10.32
CA TYR A 199 9.19 1.94 -8.92
C TYR A 199 10.20 0.97 -8.30
N ILE A 200 10.48 -0.17 -8.93
CA ILE A 200 11.42 -1.17 -8.45
C ILE A 200 12.85 -0.66 -8.63
N SER A 201 13.66 -0.71 -7.55
CA SER A 201 15.06 -0.31 -7.61
C SER A 201 15.89 -1.25 -8.51
N PRO A 202 16.95 -0.75 -9.17
CA PRO A 202 17.76 -1.54 -10.10
C PRO A 202 18.36 -2.81 -9.49
N GLU A 203 18.91 -2.72 -8.28
CA GLU A 203 19.50 -3.87 -7.59
C GLU A 203 18.46 -4.94 -7.23
N TYR A 204 17.22 -4.51 -7.00
CA TYR A 204 16.14 -5.45 -6.75
C TYR A 204 15.66 -6.09 -8.06
N ALA A 205 15.48 -5.29 -9.12
CA ALA A 205 15.04 -5.77 -10.43
C ALA A 205 16.03 -6.80 -11.04
N VAL A 206 17.34 -6.52 -10.98
CA VAL A 206 18.37 -7.31 -11.64
C VAL A 206 18.84 -8.49 -10.79
N TYR A 207 19.07 -8.27 -9.50
CA TYR A 207 19.72 -9.26 -8.63
C TYR A 207 18.77 -9.90 -7.61
N GLY A 208 17.51 -9.47 -7.55
CA GLY A 208 16.57 -9.90 -6.54
C GLY A 208 16.96 -9.47 -5.12
N ARG A 209 17.87 -8.50 -4.96
CA ARG A 209 18.33 -7.98 -3.66
C ARG A 209 17.47 -6.82 -3.24
N PHE A 210 16.82 -6.90 -2.08
CA PHE A 210 15.99 -5.83 -1.57
C PHE A 210 16.35 -5.50 -0.11
N SER A 211 16.16 -4.24 0.24
CA SER A 211 16.46 -3.68 1.55
C SER A 211 15.58 -2.43 1.77
N ILE A 212 15.78 -1.74 2.88
CA ILE A 212 15.19 -0.40 3.10
C ILE A 212 15.51 0.56 1.95
N LYS A 213 16.68 0.42 1.29
CA LYS A 213 17.09 1.25 0.15
C LYS A 213 16.20 1.06 -1.07
N SER A 214 15.63 -0.13 -1.25
CA SER A 214 14.70 -0.39 -2.35
C SER A 214 13.38 0.39 -2.17
N ASP A 215 12.86 0.49 -0.95
CA ASP A 215 11.70 1.34 -0.65
C ASP A 215 12.04 2.84 -0.76
N VAL A 216 13.26 3.24 -0.35
CA VAL A 216 13.74 4.63 -0.50
C VAL A 216 13.82 5.03 -1.96
N PHE A 217 14.27 4.12 -2.85
CA PHE A 217 14.24 4.36 -4.30
C PHE A 217 12.81 4.57 -4.80
N SER A 218 11.89 3.67 -4.44
CA SER A 218 10.47 3.80 -4.83
C SER A 218 9.85 5.11 -4.31
N PHE A 219 10.20 5.50 -3.08
CA PHE A 219 9.79 6.80 -2.51
C PHE A 219 10.34 7.98 -3.33
N GLY A 220 11.61 7.93 -3.75
CA GLY A 220 12.21 8.95 -4.62
C GLY A 220 11.44 9.12 -5.94
N VAL A 221 11.02 8.02 -6.57
CA VAL A 221 10.17 8.06 -7.76
C VAL A 221 8.84 8.75 -7.47
N ILE A 222 8.15 8.38 -6.38
CA ILE A 222 6.87 9.00 -5.99
C ILE A 222 7.07 10.51 -5.70
N VAL A 223 8.19 10.91 -5.11
CA VAL A 223 8.50 12.33 -4.87
C VAL A 223 8.59 13.08 -6.19
N LEU A 224 9.33 12.56 -7.18
CA LEU A 224 9.43 13.17 -8.51
C LEU A 224 8.05 13.27 -9.17
N GLU A 225 7.24 12.22 -9.13
CA GLU A 225 5.87 12.23 -9.64
C GLU A 225 5.00 13.25 -8.91
N THR A 226 5.14 13.36 -7.58
CA THR A 226 4.36 14.30 -6.76
C THR A 226 4.73 15.76 -7.08
N VAL A 227 6.00 16.04 -7.31
CA VAL A 227 6.49 17.39 -7.63
C VAL A 227 6.10 17.80 -9.05
N SER A 228 6.32 16.92 -10.02
CA SER A 228 6.11 17.22 -11.45
C SER A 228 4.65 17.09 -11.89
N GLY A 229 3.86 16.23 -11.24
CA GLY A 229 2.53 15.82 -11.73
C GLY A 229 2.60 14.83 -12.91
N MET A 230 3.76 14.30 -13.24
CA MET A 230 3.99 13.42 -14.39
C MET A 230 4.29 11.99 -13.94
N ARG A 231 3.80 10.99 -14.69
CA ARG A 231 4.11 9.59 -14.46
C ARG A 231 5.55 9.27 -14.88
N ASN A 232 6.30 8.62 -14.03
CA ASN A 232 7.69 8.25 -14.33
C ASN A 232 7.81 7.46 -15.64
N ARG A 233 6.92 6.49 -15.89
CA ARG A 233 6.98 5.61 -17.06
C ARG A 233 6.41 6.20 -18.35
N GLU A 234 5.51 7.15 -18.23
CA GLU A 234 4.81 7.79 -19.36
C GLU A 234 5.44 9.13 -19.72
N PHE A 235 6.48 9.52 -18.99
CA PHE A 235 7.21 10.75 -19.27
C PHE A 235 7.89 10.67 -20.63
N VAL A 236 7.71 11.71 -21.45
CA VAL A 236 8.31 11.87 -22.77
C VAL A 236 8.93 13.26 -22.83
N HIS A 237 10.13 13.35 -23.37
CA HIS A 237 10.82 14.62 -23.61
C HIS A 237 11.26 14.67 -25.08
N GLU A 238 11.26 15.86 -25.68
CA GLU A 238 11.57 16.05 -27.10
C GLU A 238 13.01 15.65 -27.45
N ASP A 239 13.95 15.92 -26.55
CA ASP A 239 15.39 15.76 -26.80
C ASP A 239 15.96 14.38 -26.39
N HIS A 240 15.20 13.54 -25.66
CA HIS A 240 15.71 12.25 -25.18
C HIS A 240 14.59 11.26 -24.83
N SER A 241 14.94 9.99 -24.78
CA SER A 241 14.01 8.88 -24.48
C SER A 241 14.01 8.47 -22.99
N ASP A 242 14.59 9.27 -22.10
CA ASP A 242 14.64 8.96 -20.67
C ASP A 242 13.24 9.05 -20.05
N ASN A 243 13.01 8.26 -19.02
CA ASN A 243 11.85 8.44 -18.15
C ASN A 243 12.06 9.64 -17.21
N LEU A 244 11.04 9.97 -16.38
CA LEU A 244 11.10 11.11 -15.46
C LEU A 244 12.32 11.07 -14.53
N LEU A 245 12.68 9.88 -14.02
CA LEU A 245 13.85 9.70 -13.16
C LEU A 245 15.16 10.00 -13.92
N GLY A 246 15.29 9.48 -15.15
CA GLY A 246 16.44 9.75 -16.02
C GLY A 246 16.55 11.23 -16.40
N HIS A 247 15.42 11.86 -16.71
CA HIS A 247 15.36 13.30 -16.99
C HIS A 247 15.82 14.12 -15.77
N ALA A 248 15.29 13.84 -14.58
CA ALA A 248 15.71 14.52 -13.35
C ALA A 248 17.21 14.33 -13.06
N TRP A 249 17.75 13.13 -13.33
CA TRP A 249 19.17 12.86 -13.21
C TRP A 249 20.02 13.67 -14.20
N ARG A 250 19.57 13.76 -15.45
CA ARG A 250 20.23 14.58 -16.47
C ARG A 250 20.31 16.05 -16.06
N LEU A 251 19.17 16.62 -15.65
CA LEU A 251 19.13 18.01 -15.17
C LEU A 251 20.06 18.24 -13.97
N TYR A 252 20.16 17.27 -13.08
CA TYR A 252 21.06 17.34 -11.91
C TYR A 252 22.56 17.36 -12.30
N ILE A 253 22.94 16.63 -13.36
CA ILE A 253 24.33 16.57 -13.82
C ILE A 253 24.71 17.83 -14.62
N GLU A 254 23.78 18.32 -15.42
CA GLU A 254 24.00 19.46 -16.33
C GLU A 254 23.97 20.82 -15.60
N GLY A 255 23.52 20.87 -14.32
CA GLY A 255 23.46 22.08 -13.48
C GLY A 255 22.18 22.83 -13.64
#